data_fef17c5a99f61d0261946445c0aa0adc
#
_entry.id   fef17c5a99f61d0261946445c0aa0adc
#
_cell.length_a   1.000
_cell.length_b   1.000
_cell.length_c   1.000
_cell.angle_alpha   90.00
_cell.angle_beta   90.00
_cell.angle_gamma   90.00
#
_symmetry.space_group_name_H-M   'P 1'
#
loop_
_entity.id
_entity.type
_entity.pdbx_description
1 polymer ?
#
loop_
_entity_poly.entity_id
_entity_poly.type
_entity_poly.pdbx_seq_one_letter_code
_entity_poly.pdbx_strand_id
1 'polypeptide(L)'
;MTGKEDVKLLGSPVSPFAIRARMALNMKGLSYDYVEQDLFNKSQLLRSSNPVYRKVPVLIHNGRRICESLIIVEYVDDAFVTAAPPILPADPYDRAIARFWAAYIDHKMLADWLGIMKVATLDARLEMVKQLFAKMKHMEDVLTKWSNGKGFFGGDSMGYLDLTLGSFLFWFKTIHKMFGVDIINVDNTPSLAMWARRFMETTTAKKVAPDENRMVEHIRKVYRAAASSDL
;
A
#
# COMPACT_ATOMS: atom_id res chain seq x y z
N MET A 1 -19.52 -28.01 12.05
CA MET A 1 -20.11 -26.67 11.82
C MET A 1 -18.97 -25.66 11.88
N THR A 2 -18.42 -25.24 10.75
CA THR A 2 -17.43 -24.17 10.69
C THR A 2 -18.22 -22.87 10.91
N GLY A 3 -18.14 -22.32 12.14
CA GLY A 3 -18.72 -21.02 12.43
C GLY A 3 -18.16 -19.99 11.45
N LYS A 4 -19.00 -19.07 10.97
CA LYS A 4 -18.58 -17.96 10.13
C LYS A 4 -17.50 -17.20 10.89
N GLU A 5 -16.28 -17.14 10.37
CA GLU A 5 -15.20 -16.37 10.99
C GLU A 5 -15.58 -14.89 11.06
N ASP A 6 -15.43 -14.29 12.23
CA ASP A 6 -15.66 -12.86 12.45
C ASP A 6 -14.40 -12.09 12.07
N VAL A 7 -14.36 -11.60 10.83
CA VAL A 7 -13.26 -10.79 10.30
C VAL A 7 -13.73 -9.37 10.09
N LYS A 8 -13.08 -8.43 10.76
CA LYS A 8 -13.38 -6.99 10.66
C LYS A 8 -12.09 -6.20 10.40
N LEU A 9 -12.13 -5.25 9.46
CA LEU A 9 -11.00 -4.39 9.13
C LEU A 9 -11.34 -2.92 9.42
N LEU A 10 -10.62 -2.32 10.38
CA LEU A 10 -10.63 -0.87 10.58
C LEU A 10 -9.67 -0.25 9.57
N GLY A 11 -10.16 0.64 8.70
CA GLY A 11 -9.34 1.21 7.65
C GLY A 11 -9.86 2.54 7.14
N SER A 12 -9.11 3.16 6.25
CA SER A 12 -9.54 4.31 5.47
C SER A 12 -9.30 4.03 4.00
N PRO A 13 -10.25 4.30 3.10
CA PRO A 13 -10.11 4.00 1.68
C PRO A 13 -8.96 4.76 1.02
N VAL A 14 -8.54 5.88 1.58
CA VAL A 14 -7.41 6.67 1.09
C VAL A 14 -6.05 6.22 1.67
N SER A 15 -6.03 5.33 2.66
CA SER A 15 -4.78 4.84 3.25
C SER A 15 -4.17 3.72 2.43
N PRO A 16 -2.94 3.86 1.88
CA PRO A 16 -2.27 2.80 1.14
C PRO A 16 -2.06 1.56 2.00
N PHE A 17 -1.82 1.74 3.30
CA PHE A 17 -1.67 0.65 4.26
C PHE A 17 -2.98 -0.14 4.47
N ALA A 18 -4.14 0.56 4.53
CA ALA A 18 -5.44 -0.11 4.60
C ALA A 18 -5.80 -0.80 3.27
N ILE A 19 -5.45 -0.20 2.14
CA ILE A 19 -5.60 -0.78 0.80
C ILE A 19 -4.85 -2.12 0.73
N ARG A 20 -3.61 -2.19 1.26
CA ARG A 20 -2.79 -3.40 1.32
C ARG A 20 -3.50 -4.56 2.03
N ALA A 21 -4.05 -4.31 3.22
CA ALA A 21 -4.81 -5.30 3.98
C ALA A 21 -6.10 -5.74 3.26
N ARG A 22 -6.82 -4.80 2.65
CA ARG A 22 -8.02 -5.11 1.83
C ARG A 22 -7.68 -5.98 0.64
N MET A 23 -6.57 -5.72 -0.05
CA MET A 23 -6.12 -6.55 -1.17
C MET A 23 -5.81 -7.97 -0.71
N ALA A 24 -5.09 -8.15 0.40
CA ALA A 24 -4.78 -9.47 0.94
C ALA A 24 -6.05 -10.26 1.27
N LEU A 25 -7.01 -9.65 1.97
CA LEU A 25 -8.30 -10.26 2.28
C LEU A 25 -9.07 -10.65 1.01
N ASN A 26 -9.10 -9.76 0.00
CA ASN A 26 -9.76 -10.02 -1.28
C ASN A 26 -9.08 -11.13 -2.09
N MET A 27 -7.73 -11.19 -2.07
CA MET A 27 -6.98 -12.28 -2.74
C MET A 27 -7.27 -13.63 -2.12
N LYS A 28 -7.48 -13.69 -0.80
CA LYS A 28 -7.91 -14.91 -0.09
C LYS A 28 -9.41 -15.19 -0.19
N GLY A 29 -10.18 -14.37 -0.91
CA GLY A 29 -11.62 -14.54 -1.08
C GLY A 29 -12.43 -14.40 0.22
N LEU A 30 -11.88 -13.70 1.22
CA LEU A 30 -12.50 -13.58 2.54
C LEU A 30 -13.57 -12.50 2.55
N SER A 31 -14.69 -12.82 3.20
CA SER A 31 -15.70 -11.82 3.57
C SER A 31 -15.28 -11.17 4.88
N TYR A 32 -15.37 -9.84 4.95
CA TYR A 32 -15.04 -9.07 6.15
C TYR A 32 -15.90 -7.82 6.29
N ASP A 33 -16.12 -7.38 7.51
CA ASP A 33 -16.75 -6.11 7.82
C ASP A 33 -15.71 -4.99 7.69
N TYR A 34 -15.92 -4.06 6.77
CA TYR A 34 -15.07 -2.89 6.64
C TYR A 34 -15.62 -1.72 7.47
N VAL A 35 -14.86 -1.30 8.47
CA VAL A 35 -15.22 -0.18 9.36
C VAL A 35 -14.34 1.02 9.03
N GLU A 36 -14.90 1.94 8.26
CA GLU A 36 -14.19 3.13 7.85
C GLU A 36 -13.83 4.03 9.04
N GLN A 37 -12.61 4.56 9.02
CA GLN A 37 -12.06 5.44 10.04
C GLN A 37 -11.73 6.81 9.45
N ASP A 38 -12.12 7.87 10.16
CA ASP A 38 -11.60 9.21 9.91
C ASP A 38 -10.17 9.31 10.45
N LEU A 39 -9.21 9.62 9.56
CA LEU A 39 -7.78 9.72 9.94
C LEU A 39 -7.47 10.98 10.77
N PHE A 40 -8.31 12.01 10.69
CA PHE A 40 -8.17 13.27 11.44
C PHE A 40 -8.92 13.24 12.76
N ASN A 41 -10.06 12.52 12.82
CA ASN A 41 -10.86 12.33 14.02
C ASN A 41 -11.05 10.84 14.34
N LYS A 42 -10.01 10.26 14.94
CA LYS A 42 -9.92 8.82 15.20
C LYS A 42 -10.98 8.36 16.20
N SER A 43 -11.70 7.30 15.85
CA SER A 43 -12.74 6.71 16.70
C SER A 43 -12.17 6.10 17.99
N GLN A 44 -13.03 5.95 19.02
CA GLN A 44 -12.68 5.24 20.25
C GLN A 44 -12.31 3.78 19.94
N LEU A 45 -13.02 3.14 18.99
CA LEU A 45 -12.72 1.78 18.56
C LEU A 45 -11.30 1.67 18.02
N LEU A 46 -10.86 2.58 17.15
CA LEU A 46 -9.49 2.58 16.63
C LEU A 46 -8.46 2.79 17.75
N ARG A 47 -8.71 3.75 18.64
CA ARG A 47 -7.81 4.04 19.77
C ARG A 47 -7.64 2.85 20.71
N SER A 48 -8.72 2.13 21.01
CA SER A 48 -8.69 0.94 21.88
C SER A 48 -8.13 -0.29 21.17
N SER A 49 -8.28 -0.38 19.84
CA SER A 49 -7.79 -1.51 19.05
C SER A 49 -6.31 -1.41 18.69
N ASN A 50 -5.77 -0.19 18.57
CA ASN A 50 -4.35 0.09 18.37
C ASN A 50 -3.88 1.19 19.34
N PRO A 51 -3.72 0.90 20.63
CA PRO A 51 -3.40 1.93 21.63
C PRO A 51 -1.98 2.49 21.47
N VAL A 52 -1.06 1.76 20.84
CA VAL A 52 0.33 2.15 20.62
C VAL A 52 0.45 3.23 19.55
N TYR A 53 0.00 2.93 18.34
CA TYR A 53 0.17 3.84 17.19
C TYR A 53 -1.10 4.60 16.84
N ARG A 54 -2.27 4.07 17.21
CA ARG A 54 -3.59 4.65 16.86
C ARG A 54 -3.74 4.90 15.35
N LYS A 55 -3.19 3.98 14.54
CA LYS A 55 -3.18 4.03 13.07
C LYS A 55 -4.01 2.91 12.47
N VAL A 56 -4.49 3.13 11.26
CA VAL A 56 -5.07 2.10 10.39
C VAL A 56 -3.97 1.50 9.50
N PRO A 57 -4.14 0.23 9.04
CA PRO A 57 -5.23 -0.69 9.33
C PRO A 57 -5.12 -1.36 10.70
N VAL A 58 -6.26 -1.86 11.19
CA VAL A 58 -6.33 -2.86 12.26
C VAL A 58 -7.25 -3.98 11.79
N LEU A 59 -6.74 -5.20 11.74
CA LEU A 59 -7.55 -6.39 11.52
C LEU A 59 -8.02 -6.93 12.87
N ILE A 60 -9.31 -7.21 12.98
CA ILE A 60 -9.89 -7.92 14.12
C ILE A 60 -10.40 -9.25 13.60
N HIS A 61 -9.81 -10.35 14.09
CA HIS A 61 -10.20 -11.71 13.72
C HIS A 61 -10.57 -12.50 14.97
N ASN A 62 -11.83 -12.89 15.07
CA ASN A 62 -12.38 -13.58 16.25
C ASN A 62 -12.04 -12.82 17.56
N GLY A 63 -12.21 -11.50 17.57
CA GLY A 63 -11.93 -10.61 18.70
C GLY A 63 -10.45 -10.28 18.92
N ARG A 64 -9.51 -10.94 18.23
CA ARG A 64 -8.05 -10.66 18.33
C ARG A 64 -7.65 -9.55 17.37
N ARG A 65 -6.81 -8.63 17.82
CA ARG A 65 -6.41 -7.44 17.08
C ARG A 65 -5.00 -7.59 16.51
N ILE A 66 -4.86 -7.38 15.21
CA ILE A 66 -3.58 -7.40 14.49
C ILE A 66 -3.39 -6.01 13.87
N CYS A 67 -2.25 -5.40 14.18
CA CYS A 67 -1.85 -4.09 13.67
C CYS A 67 -0.67 -4.24 12.72
N GLU A 68 -0.35 -3.16 12.00
CA GLU A 68 0.67 -3.04 10.96
C GLU A 68 0.30 -3.80 9.67
N SER A 69 0.24 -3.05 8.56
CA SER A 69 -0.32 -3.57 7.30
C SER A 69 0.42 -4.77 6.74
N LEU A 70 1.74 -4.80 6.81
CA LEU A 70 2.54 -5.93 6.34
C LEU A 70 2.37 -7.15 7.24
N ILE A 71 2.28 -6.97 8.55
CA ILE A 71 1.97 -8.04 9.52
C ILE A 71 0.56 -8.59 9.25
N ILE A 72 -0.41 -7.72 8.95
CA ILE A 72 -1.77 -8.16 8.58
C ILE A 72 -1.75 -9.00 7.30
N VAL A 73 -0.99 -8.60 6.27
CA VAL A 73 -0.86 -9.37 5.02
C VAL A 73 -0.30 -10.76 5.30
N GLU A 74 0.78 -10.85 6.09
CA GLU A 74 1.39 -12.13 6.47
C GLU A 74 0.44 -12.98 7.31
N TYR A 75 -0.23 -12.39 8.29
CA TYR A 75 -1.23 -13.10 9.11
C TYR A 75 -2.37 -13.66 8.25
N VAL A 76 -2.89 -12.89 7.30
CA VAL A 76 -3.94 -13.33 6.39
C VAL A 76 -3.44 -14.48 5.50
N ASP A 77 -2.19 -14.42 5.05
CA ASP A 77 -1.58 -15.48 4.26
C ASP A 77 -1.45 -16.78 5.06
N ASP A 78 -0.96 -16.69 6.29
CA ASP A 78 -0.73 -17.83 7.17
C ASP A 78 -2.02 -18.41 7.79
N ALA A 79 -2.98 -17.56 8.17
CA ALA A 79 -4.22 -18.00 8.80
C ALA A 79 -5.22 -18.64 7.82
N PHE A 80 -5.16 -18.27 6.54
CA PHE A 80 -6.10 -18.71 5.50
C PHE A 80 -5.38 -19.43 4.36
N VAL A 81 -4.52 -20.38 4.69
CA VAL A 81 -3.64 -21.11 3.76
C VAL A 81 -4.42 -21.82 2.64
N THR A 82 -5.58 -22.39 2.98
CA THR A 82 -6.38 -23.20 2.03
C THR A 82 -7.33 -22.38 1.16
N ALA A 83 -7.50 -21.11 1.46
CA ALA A 83 -8.50 -20.27 0.79
C ALA A 83 -8.07 -19.86 -0.64
N ALA A 84 -6.77 -19.66 -0.87
CA ALA A 84 -6.20 -19.28 -2.17
C ALA A 84 -4.67 -19.49 -2.18
N PRO A 85 -4.00 -19.36 -3.32
CA PRO A 85 -2.54 -19.40 -3.41
C PRO A 85 -1.85 -18.48 -2.40
N PRO A 86 -0.62 -18.81 -1.95
CA PRO A 86 0.12 -18.00 -1.02
C PRO A 86 0.45 -16.62 -1.62
N ILE A 87 0.44 -15.59 -0.75
CA ILE A 87 0.83 -14.22 -1.10
C ILE A 87 2.35 -14.07 -0.99
N LEU A 88 2.96 -14.71 0.02
CA LEU A 88 4.40 -14.74 0.18
C LEU A 88 5.02 -15.93 -0.54
N PRO A 89 6.29 -15.81 -0.99
CA PRO A 89 7.02 -16.94 -1.53
C PRO A 89 7.07 -18.13 -0.55
N ALA A 90 7.06 -19.34 -1.08
CA ALA A 90 7.16 -20.56 -0.27
C ALA A 90 8.60 -20.78 0.26
N ASP A 91 9.62 -20.43 -0.56
CA ASP A 91 11.02 -20.55 -0.18
C ASP A 91 11.36 -19.56 0.95
N PRO A 92 12.02 -20.00 2.03
CA PRO A 92 12.36 -19.13 3.16
C PRO A 92 13.31 -17.97 2.80
N TYR A 93 14.25 -18.17 1.88
CA TYR A 93 15.15 -17.12 1.44
C TYR A 93 14.38 -16.06 0.64
N ASP A 94 13.58 -16.47 -0.34
CA ASP A 94 12.74 -15.55 -1.13
C ASP A 94 11.76 -14.78 -0.26
N ARG A 95 11.18 -15.43 0.78
CA ARG A 95 10.34 -14.74 1.79
C ARG A 95 11.13 -13.67 2.55
N ALA A 96 12.36 -13.96 2.94
CA ALA A 96 13.23 -12.99 3.64
C ALA A 96 13.56 -11.80 2.74
N ILE A 97 13.88 -12.05 1.47
CA ILE A 97 14.16 -11.00 0.49
C ILE A 97 12.90 -10.17 0.17
N ALA A 98 11.72 -10.81 0.07
CA ALA A 98 10.45 -10.08 -0.08
C ALA A 98 10.20 -9.11 1.08
N ARG A 99 10.44 -9.54 2.32
CA ARG A 99 10.33 -8.69 3.51
C ARG A 99 11.34 -7.55 3.52
N PHE A 100 12.57 -7.81 3.10
CA PHE A 100 13.60 -6.78 2.97
C PHE A 100 13.15 -5.66 2.03
N TRP A 101 12.66 -6.01 0.84
CA TRP A 101 12.21 -5.01 -0.14
C TRP A 101 10.91 -4.32 0.30
N ALA A 102 10.01 -5.02 0.98
CA ALA A 102 8.82 -4.40 1.57
C ALA A 102 9.19 -3.36 2.65
N ALA A 103 10.15 -3.68 3.51
CA ALA A 103 10.70 -2.74 4.49
C ALA A 103 11.41 -1.56 3.80
N TYR A 104 12.14 -1.80 2.69
CA TYR A 104 12.75 -0.73 1.90
C TYR A 104 11.70 0.25 1.36
N ILE A 105 10.59 -0.25 0.80
CA ILE A 105 9.49 0.59 0.32
C ILE A 105 8.94 1.45 1.46
N ASP A 106 8.63 0.86 2.60
CA ASP A 106 7.98 1.55 3.71
C ASP A 106 8.91 2.51 4.48
N HIS A 107 10.22 2.20 4.59
CA HIS A 107 11.13 3.00 5.39
C HIS A 107 11.95 4.01 4.57
N LYS A 108 12.21 3.72 3.29
CA LYS A 108 13.08 4.56 2.46
C LYS A 108 12.35 5.39 1.43
N MET A 109 11.23 4.89 0.90
CA MET A 109 10.51 5.59 -0.18
C MET A 109 9.36 6.45 0.35
N LEU A 110 8.73 6.04 1.45
CA LEU A 110 7.55 6.71 2.02
C LEU A 110 7.80 8.18 2.35
N ALA A 111 8.96 8.50 2.94
CA ALA A 111 9.29 9.87 3.34
C ALA A 111 9.39 10.82 2.13
N ASP A 112 9.94 10.34 1.02
CA ASP A 112 10.15 11.17 -0.18
C ASP A 112 8.82 11.51 -0.86
N TRP A 113 7.96 10.52 -1.10
CA TRP A 113 6.69 10.81 -1.76
C TRP A 113 5.72 11.61 -0.86
N LEU A 114 5.80 11.46 0.45
CA LEU A 114 5.13 12.37 1.39
C LEU A 114 5.74 13.77 1.34
N GLY A 115 7.06 13.87 1.16
CA GLY A 115 7.77 15.13 0.98
C GLY A 115 7.29 15.91 -0.24
N ILE A 116 7.07 15.22 -1.38
CA ILE A 116 6.54 15.85 -2.62
C ILE A 116 5.27 16.67 -2.35
N MET A 117 4.42 16.20 -1.43
CA MET A 117 3.16 16.90 -1.10
C MET A 117 3.34 18.03 -0.10
N LYS A 118 4.40 18.00 0.71
CA LYS A 118 4.60 18.93 1.83
C LYS A 118 5.41 20.18 1.43
N VAL A 119 6.31 20.04 0.45
CA VAL A 119 7.17 21.16 0.03
C VAL A 119 6.39 22.19 -0.79
N ALA A 120 6.66 23.48 -0.51
CA ALA A 120 5.93 24.60 -1.11
C ALA A 120 6.46 24.95 -2.50
N THR A 121 7.79 24.87 -2.72
CA THR A 121 8.43 25.32 -3.96
C THR A 121 8.53 24.22 -4.99
N LEU A 122 8.55 24.59 -6.28
CA LEU A 122 8.74 23.65 -7.38
C LEU A 122 10.12 23.00 -7.30
N ASP A 123 11.16 23.76 -7.01
CA ASP A 123 12.55 23.25 -6.94
C ASP A 123 12.71 22.20 -5.84
N ALA A 124 12.17 22.45 -4.64
CA ALA A 124 12.18 21.48 -3.55
C ALA A 124 11.39 20.21 -3.91
N ARG A 125 10.27 20.35 -4.65
CA ARG A 125 9.48 19.22 -5.12
C ARG A 125 10.24 18.39 -6.14
N LEU A 126 10.91 19.03 -7.10
CA LEU A 126 11.74 18.34 -8.10
C LEU A 126 12.91 17.57 -7.44
N GLU A 127 13.49 18.12 -6.39
CA GLU A 127 14.53 17.41 -5.63
C GLU A 127 13.99 16.15 -4.93
N MET A 128 12.81 16.23 -4.29
CA MET A 128 12.16 15.04 -3.72
C MET A 128 11.84 13.99 -4.78
N VAL A 129 11.40 14.42 -5.97
CA VAL A 129 11.14 13.53 -7.11
C VAL A 129 12.42 12.82 -7.55
N LYS A 130 13.55 13.52 -7.67
CA LYS A 130 14.84 12.89 -8.05
C LYS A 130 15.27 11.83 -7.03
N GLN A 131 15.14 12.13 -5.72
CA GLN A 131 15.47 11.17 -4.67
C GLN A 131 14.57 9.93 -4.74
N LEU A 132 13.28 10.13 -5.00
CA LEU A 132 12.35 9.03 -5.18
C LEU A 132 12.65 8.20 -6.43
N PHE A 133 13.00 8.83 -7.56
CA PHE A 133 13.39 8.11 -8.78
C PHE A 133 14.61 7.20 -8.59
N ALA A 134 15.63 7.66 -7.86
CA ALA A 134 16.77 6.81 -7.55
C ALA A 134 16.36 5.54 -6.79
N LYS A 135 15.39 5.66 -5.89
CA LYS A 135 14.83 4.53 -5.14
C LYS A 135 13.93 3.64 -6.00
N MET A 136 13.12 4.24 -6.89
CA MET A 136 12.30 3.49 -7.85
C MET A 136 13.14 2.67 -8.82
N LYS A 137 14.34 3.14 -9.17
CA LYS A 137 15.31 2.37 -9.98
C LYS A 137 15.67 1.02 -9.34
N HIS A 138 15.85 0.99 -8.02
CA HIS A 138 16.07 -0.28 -7.32
C HIS A 138 14.86 -1.22 -7.46
N MET A 139 13.64 -0.68 -7.40
CA MET A 139 12.43 -1.51 -7.58
C MET A 139 12.25 -1.99 -9.02
N GLU A 140 12.68 -1.20 -10.00
CA GLU A 140 12.76 -1.60 -11.41
C GLU A 140 13.69 -2.83 -11.58
N ASP A 141 14.89 -2.76 -10.99
CA ASP A 141 15.87 -3.84 -11.03
C ASP A 141 15.34 -5.11 -10.32
N VAL A 142 14.67 -4.94 -9.19
CA VAL A 142 14.05 -6.05 -8.44
C VAL A 142 12.94 -6.71 -9.26
N LEU A 143 12.05 -5.93 -9.87
CA LEU A 143 10.98 -6.46 -10.71
C LEU A 143 11.58 -7.25 -11.88
N THR A 144 12.53 -6.67 -12.58
CA THR A 144 13.17 -7.31 -13.74
C THR A 144 13.84 -8.64 -13.37
N LYS A 145 14.53 -8.69 -12.23
CA LYS A 145 15.22 -9.90 -11.76
C LYS A 145 14.26 -10.97 -11.24
N TRP A 146 13.24 -10.57 -10.48
CA TRP A 146 12.35 -11.52 -9.81
C TRP A 146 11.22 -12.04 -10.67
N SER A 147 10.67 -11.18 -11.53
CA SER A 147 9.56 -11.59 -12.37
C SER A 147 9.95 -12.62 -13.44
N ASN A 148 11.24 -12.78 -13.77
CA ASN A 148 11.71 -13.60 -14.88
C ASN A 148 10.93 -13.31 -16.18
N GLY A 149 10.66 -12.02 -16.46
CA GLY A 149 9.87 -11.58 -17.61
C GLY A 149 8.36 -11.73 -17.44
N LYS A 150 7.89 -12.17 -16.27
CA LYS A 150 6.47 -12.28 -15.94
C LYS A 150 5.86 -10.94 -15.51
N GLY A 151 4.58 -10.95 -15.20
CA GLY A 151 3.82 -9.73 -15.06
C GLY A 151 3.91 -9.01 -13.72
N PHE A 152 4.31 -9.70 -12.65
CA PHE A 152 4.28 -9.22 -11.27
C PHE A 152 5.56 -9.59 -10.53
N PHE A 153 5.81 -8.95 -9.39
CA PHE A 153 6.88 -9.39 -8.47
C PHE A 153 6.66 -10.83 -7.99
N GLY A 154 5.40 -11.24 -7.84
CA GLY A 154 5.03 -12.62 -7.53
C GLY A 154 5.07 -13.58 -8.74
N GLY A 155 5.50 -13.14 -9.90
CA GLY A 155 5.54 -13.94 -11.13
C GLY A 155 4.29 -13.77 -11.99
N ASP A 156 3.52 -14.83 -12.21
CA ASP A 156 2.28 -14.78 -13.03
C ASP A 156 1.10 -14.16 -12.28
N SER A 157 1.16 -14.11 -10.96
CA SER A 157 0.13 -13.52 -10.09
C SER A 157 0.75 -12.52 -9.12
N MET A 158 -0.11 -11.64 -8.58
CA MET A 158 0.31 -10.70 -7.56
C MET A 158 0.78 -11.42 -6.30
N GLY A 159 1.91 -10.96 -5.74
CA GLY A 159 2.46 -11.42 -4.47
C GLY A 159 2.65 -10.29 -3.47
N TYR A 160 3.45 -10.54 -2.46
CA TYR A 160 3.67 -9.65 -1.31
C TYR A 160 4.21 -8.26 -1.70
N LEU A 161 5.19 -8.21 -2.62
CA LEU A 161 5.74 -6.94 -3.09
C LEU A 161 4.77 -6.19 -4.00
N ASP A 162 3.94 -6.91 -4.76
CA ASP A 162 2.89 -6.29 -5.57
C ASP A 162 1.88 -5.57 -4.68
N LEU A 163 1.46 -6.17 -3.57
CA LEU A 163 0.59 -5.53 -2.60
C LEU A 163 1.28 -4.34 -1.93
N THR A 164 2.56 -4.49 -1.61
CA THR A 164 3.34 -3.48 -0.89
C THR A 164 3.52 -2.22 -1.72
N LEU A 165 4.04 -2.31 -2.92
CA LEU A 165 4.26 -1.16 -3.80
C LEU A 165 2.96 -0.71 -4.47
N GLY A 166 2.14 -1.65 -4.93
CA GLY A 166 0.91 -1.39 -5.67
C GLY A 166 -0.12 -0.58 -4.88
N SER A 167 -0.14 -0.72 -3.56
CA SER A 167 -1.01 0.09 -2.70
C SER A 167 -0.76 1.60 -2.80
N PHE A 168 0.44 2.03 -3.21
CA PHE A 168 0.79 3.43 -3.40
C PHE A 168 0.43 3.99 -4.78
N LEU A 169 0.10 3.15 -5.77
CA LEU A 169 -0.19 3.60 -7.13
C LEU A 169 -1.38 4.56 -7.19
N PHE A 170 -2.37 4.41 -6.33
CA PHE A 170 -3.50 5.34 -6.23
C PHE A 170 -3.05 6.74 -5.80
N TRP A 171 -2.06 6.81 -4.91
CA TRP A 171 -1.45 8.06 -4.49
C TRP A 171 -0.58 8.65 -5.60
N PHE A 172 0.22 7.85 -6.29
CA PHE A 172 1.06 8.30 -7.40
C PHE A 172 0.21 8.90 -8.52
N LYS A 173 -0.91 8.25 -8.87
CA LYS A 173 -1.90 8.80 -9.82
C LYS A 173 -2.46 10.14 -9.36
N THR A 174 -2.77 10.28 -8.08
CA THR A 174 -3.32 11.53 -7.54
C THR A 174 -2.26 12.63 -7.46
N ILE A 175 -1.00 12.30 -7.13
CA ILE A 175 0.13 13.24 -7.17
C ILE A 175 0.35 13.73 -8.60
N HIS A 176 0.34 12.84 -9.58
CA HIS A 176 0.39 13.24 -11.00
C HIS A 176 -0.72 14.23 -11.36
N LYS A 177 -1.96 13.91 -11.01
CA LYS A 177 -3.13 14.78 -11.28
C LYS A 177 -3.01 16.16 -10.63
N MET A 178 -2.45 16.25 -9.43
CA MET A 178 -2.37 17.50 -8.66
C MET A 178 -1.13 18.35 -8.98
N PHE A 179 -0.01 17.70 -9.29
CA PHE A 179 1.30 18.35 -9.38
C PHE A 179 2.03 18.12 -10.71
N GLY A 180 1.48 17.31 -11.63
CA GLY A 180 2.11 16.98 -12.90
C GLY A 180 3.38 16.11 -12.76
N VAL A 181 3.51 15.38 -11.65
CA VAL A 181 4.70 14.55 -11.34
C VAL A 181 4.43 13.09 -11.61
N ASP A 182 5.18 12.50 -12.54
CA ASP A 182 5.19 11.07 -12.81
C ASP A 182 6.23 10.35 -11.98
N ILE A 183 5.82 9.61 -10.95
CA ILE A 183 6.71 8.83 -10.07
C ILE A 183 7.18 7.55 -10.75
N ILE A 184 6.33 6.95 -11.57
CA ILE A 184 6.63 5.79 -12.42
C ILE A 184 6.33 6.18 -13.86
N ASN A 185 7.32 6.08 -14.75
CA ASN A 185 7.16 6.41 -16.16
C ASN A 185 8.00 5.48 -17.05
N VAL A 186 7.66 5.45 -18.34
CA VAL A 186 8.30 4.54 -19.33
C VAL A 186 9.76 4.89 -19.63
N ASP A 187 10.18 6.12 -19.42
CA ASP A 187 11.53 6.57 -19.76
C ASP A 187 12.56 6.13 -18.70
N ASN A 188 12.15 6.15 -17.42
CA ASN A 188 13.04 5.87 -16.29
C ASN A 188 12.84 4.49 -15.68
N THR A 189 11.59 3.96 -15.70
CA THR A 189 11.20 2.71 -15.06
C THR A 189 10.20 1.94 -15.93
N PRO A 190 10.62 1.48 -17.14
CA PRO A 190 9.72 0.89 -18.14
C PRO A 190 9.02 -0.37 -17.65
N SER A 191 9.70 -1.26 -16.91
CA SER A 191 9.10 -2.49 -16.40
C SER A 191 8.08 -2.19 -15.31
N LEU A 192 8.38 -1.24 -14.38
CA LEU A 192 7.42 -0.78 -13.38
C LEU A 192 6.23 -0.06 -14.01
N ALA A 193 6.42 0.68 -15.09
CA ALA A 193 5.31 1.34 -15.80
C ALA A 193 4.35 0.31 -16.41
N MET A 194 4.88 -0.75 -17.02
CA MET A 194 4.07 -1.87 -17.52
C MET A 194 3.40 -2.66 -16.38
N TRP A 195 4.13 -2.91 -15.31
CA TRP A 195 3.61 -3.55 -14.10
C TRP A 195 2.49 -2.73 -13.47
N ALA A 196 2.67 -1.42 -13.28
CA ALA A 196 1.67 -0.55 -12.68
C ALA A 196 0.36 -0.53 -13.50
N ARG A 197 0.45 -0.47 -14.83
CA ARG A 197 -0.72 -0.59 -15.71
C ARG A 197 -1.43 -1.91 -15.48
N ARG A 198 -0.70 -3.03 -15.51
CA ARG A 198 -1.27 -4.37 -15.31
C ARG A 198 -1.87 -4.52 -13.91
N PHE A 199 -1.20 -4.03 -12.87
CA PHE A 199 -1.68 -4.06 -11.50
C PHE A 199 -3.04 -3.35 -11.38
N MET A 200 -3.15 -2.13 -11.91
CA MET A 200 -4.39 -1.33 -11.85
C MET A 200 -5.57 -1.97 -12.61
N GLU A 201 -5.30 -2.86 -13.58
CA GLU A 201 -6.33 -3.61 -14.31
C GLU A 201 -6.84 -4.85 -13.55
N THR A 202 -6.15 -5.29 -12.51
CA THR A 202 -6.57 -6.45 -11.72
C THR A 202 -7.90 -6.21 -11.00
N THR A 203 -8.70 -7.28 -10.85
CA THR A 203 -9.93 -7.24 -10.06
C THR A 203 -9.66 -6.83 -8.63
N THR A 204 -8.54 -7.28 -8.06
CA THR A 204 -8.13 -6.97 -6.68
C THR A 204 -7.89 -5.48 -6.50
N ALA A 205 -7.16 -4.83 -7.41
CA ALA A 205 -6.91 -3.38 -7.36
C ALA A 205 -8.21 -2.58 -7.57
N LYS A 206 -9.02 -2.95 -8.56
CA LYS A 206 -10.31 -2.29 -8.85
C LYS A 206 -11.29 -2.33 -7.67
N LYS A 207 -11.36 -3.44 -6.94
CA LYS A 207 -12.24 -3.60 -5.76
C LYS A 207 -11.86 -2.70 -4.57
N VAL A 208 -10.62 -2.26 -4.48
CA VAL A 208 -10.13 -1.44 -3.37
C VAL A 208 -9.85 0.00 -3.77
N ALA A 209 -10.01 0.34 -5.05
CA ALA A 209 -9.73 1.67 -5.58
C ALA A 209 -10.49 2.75 -4.78
N PRO A 210 -9.80 3.75 -4.25
CA PRO A 210 -10.46 4.87 -3.58
C PRO A 210 -11.11 5.81 -4.61
N ASP A 211 -12.11 6.54 -4.17
CA ASP A 211 -12.67 7.64 -4.94
C ASP A 211 -11.62 8.74 -5.16
N GLU A 212 -11.48 9.20 -6.41
CA GLU A 212 -10.46 10.20 -6.78
C GLU A 212 -10.64 11.54 -6.05
N ASN A 213 -11.88 12.00 -5.88
CA ASN A 213 -12.14 13.28 -5.23
C ASN A 213 -11.78 13.20 -3.73
N ARG A 214 -12.09 12.07 -3.10
CA ARG A 214 -11.67 11.80 -1.71
C ARG A 214 -10.16 11.77 -1.56
N MET A 215 -9.43 11.21 -2.53
CA MET A 215 -7.97 11.22 -2.54
C MET A 215 -7.41 12.64 -2.64
N VAL A 216 -7.90 13.43 -3.60
CA VAL A 216 -7.50 14.84 -3.77
C VAL A 216 -7.80 15.66 -2.52
N GLU A 217 -9.00 15.50 -1.94
CA GLU A 217 -9.38 16.20 -0.71
C GLU A 217 -8.48 15.83 0.47
N HIS A 218 -8.18 14.52 0.61
CA HIS A 218 -7.27 14.05 1.65
C HIS A 218 -5.87 14.65 1.52
N ILE A 219 -5.29 14.64 0.32
CA ILE A 219 -3.98 15.23 0.05
C ILE A 219 -3.99 16.73 0.37
N ARG A 220 -5.04 17.45 -0.03
CA ARG A 220 -5.19 18.89 0.30
C ARG A 220 -5.23 19.13 1.81
N LYS A 221 -5.92 18.27 2.57
CA LYS A 221 -5.96 18.36 4.05
C LYS A 221 -4.57 18.13 4.65
N VAL A 222 -3.86 17.10 4.20
CA VAL A 222 -2.50 16.79 4.68
C VAL A 222 -1.52 17.94 4.34
N TYR A 223 -1.62 18.51 3.13
CA TYR A 223 -0.79 19.63 2.70
C TYR A 223 -1.07 20.89 3.53
N ARG A 224 -2.35 21.25 3.76
CA ARG A 224 -2.73 22.39 4.60
C ARG A 224 -2.25 22.21 6.04
N ALA A 225 -2.38 21.01 6.60
CA ALA A 225 -1.92 20.73 7.95
C ALA A 225 -0.40 20.88 8.08
N ALA A 226 0.38 20.52 7.05
CA ALA A 226 1.82 20.70 7.05
C ALA A 226 2.21 22.19 6.98
N ALA A 227 1.54 22.99 6.12
CA ALA A 227 1.79 24.42 6.01
C ALA A 227 1.41 25.22 7.28
N SER A 228 0.49 24.68 8.11
CA SER A 228 0.08 25.32 9.37
C SER A 228 0.97 24.94 10.56
N SER A 229 1.82 23.92 10.44
CA SER A 229 2.75 23.50 11.50
C SER A 229 4.12 24.21 11.43
N ASP A 230 4.38 24.98 10.38
CA ASP A 230 5.62 25.74 10.17
C ASP A 230 5.46 27.24 10.56
N LEU A 231 4.37 27.61 11.24
CA LEU A 231 4.10 28.94 11.83
C LEU A 231 4.08 28.81 13.38
#